data_98ec3758b94acccf6efd56ff9acecf56
#
_entry.id   98ec3758b94acccf6efd56ff9acecf56
#
_cell.length_a   1.000
_cell.length_b   1.000
_cell.length_c   1.000
_cell.angle_alpha   90.00
_cell.angle_beta   90.00
_cell.angle_gamma   90.00
#
_symmetry.space_group_name_H-M   'P 1'
#
loop_
_entity.id
_entity.type
_entity.pdbx_description
1 polymer ?
#
loop_
_entity_poly.entity_id
_entity_poly.type
_entity_poly.pdbx_seq_one_letter_code
_entity_poly.pdbx_strand_id
1 'polypeptide(L)'
;MRGIKTLRRTFVKSALVLAAGMATMSAPLVSAEEWAEKEELKFGFIKLTDMAPLAVAYEKGYFEEEGLYVTLEAQANWKVLLDRVIDGQLDGAHMLAGQPLGATIGFGTQAHIITAFSMDLNGNGITVSNDIWSQMKEHIPHEDGKPVHPIKADALKPVVEKYKADGKPFNMGMVFPVSTHNYELRYWLAAGGIHPGY
;
A
#
# COMPACT_ATOMS: atom_id res chain seq x y z
N MET A 1 72.69 12.58 -39.11
CA MET A 1 71.54 13.47 -38.79
C MET A 1 70.23 13.11 -39.53
N ARG A 2 70.04 11.84 -39.93
CA ARG A 2 68.77 11.41 -40.60
C ARG A 2 67.77 10.67 -39.68
N GLY A 3 68.21 10.20 -38.52
CA GLY A 3 67.35 9.41 -37.63
C GLY A 3 66.37 10.18 -36.74
N ILE A 4 66.69 11.44 -36.41
CA ILE A 4 65.85 12.23 -35.47
C ILE A 4 64.59 12.81 -36.12
N LYS A 5 64.64 13.07 -37.41
CA LYS A 5 63.46 13.63 -38.12
C LYS A 5 62.37 12.59 -38.40
N THR A 6 62.72 11.33 -38.52
CA THR A 6 61.76 10.24 -38.75
C THR A 6 60.99 9.87 -37.45
N LEU A 7 61.71 9.92 -36.30
CA LEU A 7 61.07 9.63 -34.99
C LEU A 7 60.05 10.71 -34.61
N ARG A 8 60.33 11.98 -34.89
CA ARG A 8 59.37 13.06 -34.59
C ARG A 8 58.07 12.99 -35.47
N ARG A 9 58.18 12.55 -36.71
CA ARG A 9 57.02 12.42 -37.58
C ARG A 9 56.13 11.24 -37.20
N THR A 10 56.67 10.17 -36.70
CA THR A 10 55.92 9.00 -36.23
C THR A 10 55.21 9.31 -34.90
N PHE A 11 55.86 10.06 -33.97
CA PHE A 11 55.23 10.46 -32.71
C PHE A 11 54.07 11.44 -32.92
N VAL A 12 54.20 12.40 -33.84
CA VAL A 12 53.14 13.36 -34.13
C VAL A 12 51.93 12.67 -34.79
N LYS A 13 52.17 11.69 -35.63
CA LYS A 13 51.07 10.94 -36.27
C LYS A 13 50.35 10.00 -35.28
N SER A 14 51.07 9.39 -34.35
CA SER A 14 50.47 8.56 -33.32
C SER A 14 49.70 9.39 -32.27
N ALA A 15 50.16 10.58 -31.93
CA ALA A 15 49.45 11.47 -31.02
C ALA A 15 48.18 12.05 -31.64
N LEU A 16 48.14 12.30 -32.96
CA LEU A 16 46.92 12.75 -33.63
C LEU A 16 45.88 11.65 -33.74
N VAL A 17 46.26 10.39 -33.92
CA VAL A 17 45.32 9.26 -33.99
C VAL A 17 44.72 8.97 -32.64
N LEU A 18 45.51 9.12 -31.53
CA LEU A 18 44.96 8.97 -30.16
C LEU A 18 44.03 10.14 -29.77
N ALA A 19 44.31 11.36 -30.23
CA ALA A 19 43.43 12.51 -29.99
C ALA A 19 42.13 12.46 -30.75
N ALA A 20 42.13 11.90 -31.96
CA ALA A 20 40.91 11.69 -32.76
C ALA A 20 40.06 10.52 -32.21
N GLY A 21 40.67 9.52 -31.58
CA GLY A 21 39.96 8.39 -30.98
C GLY A 21 39.26 8.73 -29.62
N MET A 22 39.72 9.75 -28.91
CA MET A 22 39.08 10.20 -27.66
C MET A 22 37.98 11.26 -27.87
N ALA A 23 37.90 11.87 -29.02
CA ALA A 23 36.87 12.87 -29.32
C ALA A 23 35.51 12.28 -29.77
N THR A 24 35.44 10.97 -29.99
CA THR A 24 34.21 10.29 -30.41
C THR A 24 33.46 9.57 -29.31
N MET A 25 33.90 9.61 -28.02
CA MET A 25 33.24 8.96 -26.90
C MET A 25 32.45 9.88 -25.96
N SER A 26 32.33 11.14 -26.28
CA SER A 26 31.35 12.03 -25.66
C SER A 26 30.14 12.19 -26.58
N ALA A 27 29.47 11.07 -26.90
CA ALA A 27 28.06 11.17 -27.22
C ALA A 27 27.40 11.73 -25.95
N PRO A 28 26.66 12.84 -26.01
CA PRO A 28 25.81 13.23 -24.92
C PRO A 28 24.94 11.99 -24.62
N LEU A 29 24.95 11.50 -23.40
CA LEU A 29 23.83 10.71 -22.90
C LEU A 29 22.63 11.66 -23.05
N VAL A 30 21.96 11.57 -24.18
CA VAL A 30 20.60 12.04 -24.30
C VAL A 30 19.85 11.15 -23.31
N SER A 31 19.70 11.64 -22.10
CA SER A 31 18.63 11.16 -21.23
C SER A 31 17.39 11.36 -22.09
N ALA A 32 16.86 10.28 -22.62
CA ALA A 32 15.51 10.32 -23.12
C ALA A 32 14.69 10.76 -21.92
N GLU A 33 14.16 11.98 -21.94
CA GLU A 33 13.10 12.35 -21.02
C GLU A 33 12.01 11.32 -21.28
N GLU A 34 11.87 10.40 -20.35
CA GLU A 34 10.87 9.36 -20.40
C GLU A 34 9.55 10.04 -20.02
N TRP A 35 8.88 10.56 -21.05
CA TRP A 35 7.57 11.19 -20.88
C TRP A 35 6.58 10.12 -20.41
N ALA A 36 5.77 10.47 -19.39
CA ALA A 36 4.71 9.58 -18.94
C ALA A 36 3.76 9.29 -20.12
N GLU A 37 3.38 8.03 -20.30
CA GLU A 37 2.40 7.61 -21.33
C GLU A 37 1.05 8.33 -21.17
N LYS A 38 0.72 8.70 -19.94
CA LYS A 38 -0.46 9.46 -19.57
C LYS A 38 -0.12 10.42 -18.43
N GLU A 39 -0.24 11.71 -18.71
CA GLU A 39 0.09 12.76 -17.73
C GLU A 39 -1.08 13.09 -16.81
N GLU A 40 -2.32 13.08 -17.31
CA GLU A 40 -3.53 13.37 -16.55
C GLU A 40 -4.08 12.09 -15.90
N LEU A 41 -4.04 11.99 -14.57
CA LEU A 41 -4.45 10.82 -13.82
C LEU A 41 -5.55 11.15 -12.80
N LYS A 42 -6.44 10.20 -12.58
CA LYS A 42 -7.49 10.27 -11.55
C LYS A 42 -7.29 9.17 -10.52
N PHE A 43 -7.02 9.55 -9.28
CA PHE A 43 -6.89 8.61 -8.18
C PHE A 43 -8.07 8.70 -7.22
N GLY A 44 -8.68 7.55 -6.95
CA GLY A 44 -9.75 7.42 -5.98
C GLY A 44 -9.22 7.20 -4.57
N PHE A 45 -9.98 7.67 -3.57
CA PHE A 45 -9.67 7.40 -2.17
C PHE A 45 -10.92 7.33 -1.30
N ILE A 46 -10.80 6.66 -0.16
CA ILE A 46 -11.75 6.76 0.96
C ILE A 46 -11.20 7.75 1.96
N LYS A 47 -12.07 8.55 2.59
CA LYS A 47 -11.69 9.61 3.54
C LYS A 47 -11.19 9.04 4.87
N LEU A 48 -10.01 8.42 4.84
CA LEU A 48 -9.33 7.79 5.97
C LEU A 48 -7.87 8.29 6.01
N THR A 49 -7.21 8.14 7.14
CA THR A 49 -5.84 8.64 7.34
C THR A 49 -4.78 7.93 6.51
N ASP A 50 -5.03 6.70 6.12
CA ASP A 50 -4.14 5.87 5.28
C ASP A 50 -4.03 6.37 3.83
N MET A 51 -4.92 7.29 3.38
CA MET A 51 -4.75 7.99 2.10
C MET A 51 -3.76 9.16 2.16
N ALA A 52 -3.22 9.48 3.34
CA ALA A 52 -2.37 10.64 3.55
C ALA A 52 -1.16 10.74 2.58
N PRO A 53 -0.48 9.67 2.15
CA PRO A 53 0.60 9.76 1.16
C PRO A 53 0.14 10.41 -0.15
N LEU A 54 -1.07 10.07 -0.65
CA LEU A 54 -1.63 10.70 -1.86
C LEU A 54 -1.93 12.18 -1.65
N ALA A 55 -2.53 12.53 -0.48
CA ALA A 55 -2.83 13.91 -0.15
C ALA A 55 -1.56 14.76 -0.02
N VAL A 56 -0.51 14.22 0.62
CA VAL A 56 0.77 14.91 0.76
C VAL A 56 1.44 15.11 -0.59
N ALA A 57 1.46 14.09 -1.45
CA ALA A 57 2.03 14.20 -2.79
C ALA A 57 1.31 15.27 -3.62
N TYR A 58 -0.03 15.31 -3.55
CA TYR A 58 -0.84 16.31 -4.22
C TYR A 58 -0.59 17.74 -3.69
N GLU A 59 -0.68 17.95 -2.37
CA GLU A 59 -0.53 19.26 -1.75
C GLU A 59 0.89 19.83 -1.81
N LYS A 60 1.90 18.95 -1.97
CA LYS A 60 3.30 19.36 -2.08
C LYS A 60 3.78 19.54 -3.53
N GLY A 61 2.94 19.21 -4.51
CA GLY A 61 3.31 19.29 -5.92
C GLY A 61 4.25 18.19 -6.40
N TYR A 62 4.36 17.07 -5.68
CA TYR A 62 5.26 15.98 -6.05
C TYR A 62 4.84 15.28 -7.35
N PHE A 63 3.54 15.28 -7.65
CA PHE A 63 3.06 14.75 -8.92
C PHE A 63 3.48 15.63 -10.09
N GLU A 64 3.36 16.95 -9.93
CA GLU A 64 3.76 17.93 -10.93
C GLU A 64 5.27 17.94 -11.17
N GLU A 65 6.07 17.71 -10.12
CA GLU A 65 7.54 17.56 -10.24
C GLU A 65 7.93 16.37 -11.14
N GLU A 66 7.08 15.33 -11.19
CA GLU A 66 7.25 14.16 -12.05
C GLU A 66 6.47 14.28 -13.38
N GLY A 67 5.95 15.47 -13.71
CA GLY A 67 5.18 15.72 -14.94
C GLY A 67 3.78 15.10 -14.95
N LEU A 68 3.19 14.82 -13.78
CA LEU A 68 1.87 14.21 -13.66
C LEU A 68 0.86 15.22 -13.12
N TYR A 69 -0.30 15.28 -13.75
CA TYR A 69 -1.43 16.12 -13.33
C TYR A 69 -2.52 15.25 -12.72
N VAL A 70 -2.43 15.08 -11.39
CA VAL A 70 -3.28 14.17 -10.65
C VAL A 70 -4.53 14.86 -10.11
N THR A 71 -5.69 14.25 -10.28
CA THR A 71 -6.93 14.61 -9.59
C THR A 71 -7.26 13.56 -8.53
N LEU A 72 -7.51 14.00 -7.29
CA LEU A 72 -7.93 13.12 -6.20
C LEU A 72 -9.46 13.15 -6.05
N GLU A 73 -10.12 11.99 -6.19
CA GLU A 73 -11.56 11.84 -6.10
C GLU A 73 -11.99 11.00 -4.89
N ALA A 74 -12.68 11.61 -3.92
CA ALA A 74 -13.25 10.88 -2.79
C ALA A 74 -14.39 9.96 -3.25
N GLN A 75 -14.37 8.71 -2.79
CA GLN A 75 -15.38 7.71 -3.13
C GLN A 75 -16.30 7.42 -1.94
N ALA A 76 -17.53 6.98 -2.23
CA ALA A 76 -18.55 6.73 -1.21
C ALA A 76 -18.25 5.52 -0.32
N ASN A 77 -17.66 4.48 -0.90
CA ASN A 77 -17.32 3.24 -0.22
C ASN A 77 -16.32 2.40 -1.05
N TRP A 78 -15.79 1.34 -0.41
CA TRP A 78 -14.79 0.45 -0.99
C TRP A 78 -15.24 -0.27 -2.27
N LYS A 79 -16.55 -0.61 -2.36
CA LYS A 79 -17.08 -1.27 -3.57
C LYS A 79 -17.08 -0.32 -4.74
N VAL A 80 -17.63 0.89 -4.57
CA VAL A 80 -17.66 1.91 -5.63
C VAL A 80 -16.26 2.27 -6.10
N LEU A 81 -15.32 2.39 -5.17
CA LEU A 81 -13.92 2.68 -5.49
C LEU A 81 -13.30 1.58 -6.37
N LEU A 82 -13.49 0.31 -5.99
CA LEU A 82 -13.00 -0.83 -6.77
C LEU A 82 -13.64 -0.88 -8.16
N ASP A 83 -14.96 -0.76 -8.24
CA ASP A 83 -15.70 -0.81 -9.50
C ASP A 83 -15.21 0.28 -10.47
N ARG A 84 -14.97 1.49 -9.99
CA ARG A 84 -14.49 2.61 -10.83
C ARG A 84 -13.05 2.42 -11.33
N VAL A 85 -12.21 1.67 -10.61
CA VAL A 85 -10.89 1.26 -11.12
C VAL A 85 -11.06 0.18 -12.19
N ILE A 86 -11.93 -0.81 -11.94
CA ILE A 86 -12.22 -1.88 -12.92
C ILE A 86 -12.76 -1.32 -14.23
N ASP A 87 -13.65 -0.34 -14.15
CA ASP A 87 -14.29 0.29 -15.30
C ASP A 87 -13.41 1.35 -16.00
N GLY A 88 -12.19 1.59 -15.50
CA GLY A 88 -11.28 2.59 -16.04
C GLY A 88 -11.70 4.04 -15.83
N GLN A 89 -12.64 4.30 -14.93
CA GLN A 89 -13.03 5.67 -14.53
C GLN A 89 -12.01 6.31 -13.59
N LEU A 90 -11.22 5.51 -12.90
CA LEU A 90 -10.06 5.87 -12.11
C LEU A 90 -8.85 5.13 -12.65
N ASP A 91 -7.71 5.79 -12.69
CA ASP A 91 -6.44 5.21 -13.11
C ASP A 91 -5.79 4.39 -11.98
N GLY A 92 -6.10 4.75 -10.76
CA GLY A 92 -5.64 4.07 -9.57
C GLY A 92 -6.44 4.48 -8.33
N ALA A 93 -6.20 3.83 -7.23
CA ALA A 93 -6.89 4.16 -5.99
C ALA A 93 -6.11 3.71 -4.73
N HIS A 94 -6.28 4.46 -3.64
CA HIS A 94 -6.06 3.98 -2.30
C HIS A 94 -7.04 2.84 -2.02
N MET A 95 -6.54 1.66 -1.68
CA MET A 95 -7.39 0.47 -1.64
C MET A 95 -6.98 -0.47 -0.49
N LEU A 96 -7.95 -1.21 0.04
CA LEU A 96 -7.66 -2.29 0.97
C LEU A 96 -6.80 -3.36 0.29
N ALA A 97 -5.74 -3.82 0.95
CA ALA A 97 -4.79 -4.76 0.37
C ALA A 97 -5.43 -6.05 -0.18
N GLY A 98 -6.54 -6.50 0.41
CA GLY A 98 -7.28 -7.68 -0.05
C GLY A 98 -8.17 -7.45 -1.28
N GLN A 99 -8.46 -6.21 -1.68
CA GLN A 99 -9.37 -5.95 -2.80
C GLN A 99 -8.78 -6.34 -4.16
N PRO A 100 -7.52 -5.99 -4.51
CA PRO A 100 -6.89 -6.46 -5.74
C PRO A 100 -6.81 -7.99 -5.81
N LEU A 101 -6.48 -8.64 -4.70
CA LEU A 101 -6.43 -10.11 -4.62
C LEU A 101 -7.83 -10.71 -4.80
N GLY A 102 -8.83 -10.15 -4.13
CA GLY A 102 -10.23 -10.57 -4.26
C GLY A 102 -10.73 -10.45 -5.69
N ALA A 103 -10.49 -9.32 -6.37
CA ALA A 103 -10.86 -9.12 -7.77
C ALA A 103 -10.16 -10.13 -8.70
N THR A 104 -8.88 -10.41 -8.47
CA THR A 104 -8.12 -11.37 -9.28
C THR A 104 -8.70 -12.79 -9.21
N ILE A 105 -9.16 -13.24 -8.04
CA ILE A 105 -9.76 -14.56 -7.84
C ILE A 105 -11.28 -14.61 -8.07
N GLY A 106 -11.89 -13.49 -8.47
CA GLY A 106 -13.32 -13.42 -8.80
C GLY A 106 -14.25 -13.20 -7.61
N PHE A 107 -13.77 -12.58 -6.52
CA PHE A 107 -14.66 -12.10 -5.47
C PHE A 107 -15.40 -10.84 -5.94
N GLY A 108 -16.67 -11.00 -6.29
CA GLY A 108 -17.46 -9.98 -6.99
C GLY A 108 -17.16 -9.99 -8.49
N THR A 109 -16.72 -8.87 -9.04
CA THR A 109 -16.30 -8.77 -10.45
C THR A 109 -14.88 -9.25 -10.59
N GLN A 110 -14.65 -10.25 -11.45
CA GLN A 110 -13.29 -10.70 -11.76
C GLN A 110 -12.57 -9.69 -12.64
N ALA A 111 -11.44 -9.21 -12.18
CA ALA A 111 -10.64 -8.24 -12.91
C ALA A 111 -9.15 -8.37 -12.56
N HIS A 112 -8.30 -8.05 -13.51
CA HIS A 112 -6.86 -7.98 -13.29
C HIS A 112 -6.48 -6.60 -12.76
N ILE A 113 -6.25 -6.51 -11.46
CA ILE A 113 -5.82 -5.31 -10.77
C ILE A 113 -4.47 -5.57 -10.10
N ILE A 114 -3.54 -4.65 -10.27
CA ILE A 114 -2.22 -4.75 -9.66
C ILE A 114 -2.11 -3.80 -8.45
N THR A 115 -1.26 -4.17 -7.50
CA THR A 115 -0.84 -3.30 -6.41
C THR A 115 0.53 -2.72 -6.77
N ALA A 116 0.59 -1.40 -6.96
CA ALA A 116 1.84 -0.73 -7.32
C ALA A 116 2.80 -0.65 -6.13
N PHE A 117 2.29 -0.31 -4.95
CA PHE A 117 3.07 -0.23 -3.70
C PHE A 117 2.16 -0.28 -2.47
N SER A 118 2.76 -0.53 -1.30
CA SER A 118 2.07 -0.42 0.00
C SER A 118 2.21 0.99 0.53
N MET A 119 1.10 1.64 0.86
CA MET A 119 1.08 3.03 1.32
C MET A 119 1.45 3.16 2.79
N ASP A 120 1.20 2.14 3.60
CA ASP A 120 1.52 2.07 5.02
C ASP A 120 1.93 0.65 5.44
N LEU A 121 2.49 0.53 6.63
CA LEU A 121 2.99 -0.72 7.18
C LEU A 121 2.32 -1.09 8.52
N ASN A 122 1.38 -0.30 9.00
CA ASN A 122 0.76 -0.51 10.29
C ASN A 122 -0.41 -1.50 10.19
N GLY A 123 -0.50 -2.33 11.21
CA GLY A 123 -1.56 -3.31 11.34
C GLY A 123 -2.89 -2.71 11.78
N ASN A 124 -3.91 -3.56 11.75
CA ASN A 124 -5.24 -3.23 12.22
C ASN A 124 -5.33 -3.26 13.75
N GLY A 125 -6.30 -2.55 14.30
CA GLY A 125 -6.65 -2.60 15.71
C GLY A 125 -8.06 -3.16 15.90
N ILE A 126 -8.27 -3.83 17.03
CA ILE A 126 -9.60 -4.29 17.47
C ILE A 126 -10.05 -3.38 18.59
N THR A 127 -11.18 -2.71 18.40
CA THR A 127 -11.77 -1.80 19.38
C THR A 127 -13.06 -2.41 19.92
N VAL A 128 -13.23 -2.36 21.24
CA VAL A 128 -14.46 -2.75 21.91
C VAL A 128 -15.05 -1.56 22.69
N SER A 129 -16.36 -1.61 22.97
CA SER A 129 -16.98 -0.58 23.82
C SER A 129 -16.45 -0.64 25.25
N ASN A 130 -16.60 0.44 26.01
CA ASN A 130 -16.20 0.48 27.41
C ASN A 130 -16.92 -0.56 28.26
N ASP A 131 -18.17 -0.88 27.94
CA ASP A 131 -18.95 -1.92 28.65
C ASP A 131 -18.36 -3.32 28.41
N ILE A 132 -18.00 -3.63 27.16
CA ILE A 132 -17.33 -4.89 26.82
C ILE A 132 -15.93 -4.92 27.45
N TRP A 133 -15.19 -3.83 27.37
CA TRP A 133 -13.87 -3.72 28.00
C TRP A 133 -13.94 -3.98 29.52
N SER A 134 -14.91 -3.39 30.21
CA SER A 134 -15.09 -3.55 31.65
C SER A 134 -15.34 -4.98 32.07
N GLN A 135 -16.01 -5.77 31.24
CA GLN A 135 -16.24 -7.20 31.47
C GLN A 135 -15.02 -8.05 31.10
N MET A 136 -14.41 -7.73 29.96
CA MET A 136 -13.30 -8.47 29.39
C MET A 136 -12.00 -8.32 30.19
N LYS A 137 -11.71 -7.11 30.72
CA LYS A 137 -10.45 -6.80 31.44
C LYS A 137 -10.21 -7.69 32.65
N GLU A 138 -11.24 -8.20 33.27
CA GLU A 138 -11.15 -9.10 34.43
C GLU A 138 -10.55 -10.46 34.06
N HIS A 139 -10.57 -10.82 32.81
CA HIS A 139 -10.03 -12.07 32.27
C HIS A 139 -8.67 -11.89 31.57
N ILE A 140 -8.12 -10.67 31.57
CA ILE A 140 -6.82 -10.37 30.98
C ILE A 140 -5.73 -10.50 32.04
N PRO A 141 -4.65 -11.25 31.80
CA PRO A 141 -3.48 -11.24 32.72
C PRO A 141 -2.93 -9.82 32.87
N HIS A 142 -2.51 -9.46 34.06
CA HIS A 142 -1.89 -8.18 34.38
C HIS A 142 -0.49 -8.37 34.94
N GLU A 143 0.46 -7.53 34.53
CA GLU A 143 1.79 -7.40 35.09
C GLU A 143 2.01 -5.93 35.44
N ASP A 144 2.47 -5.65 36.66
CA ASP A 144 2.67 -4.29 37.19
C ASP A 144 1.42 -3.38 37.04
N GLY A 145 0.22 -3.96 37.23
CA GLY A 145 -1.06 -3.24 37.11
C GLY A 145 -1.49 -2.89 35.70
N LYS A 146 -0.79 -3.37 34.67
CA LYS A 146 -1.12 -3.14 33.28
C LYS A 146 -1.53 -4.44 32.58
N PRO A 147 -2.48 -4.39 31.63
CA PRO A 147 -2.82 -5.56 30.80
C PRO A 147 -1.60 -6.09 30.06
N VAL A 148 -1.44 -7.41 30.04
CA VAL A 148 -0.40 -8.07 29.24
C VAL A 148 -0.78 -8.02 27.75
N HIS A 149 0.11 -7.56 26.91
CA HIS A 149 -0.07 -7.52 25.46
C HIS A 149 0.75 -8.61 24.75
N PRO A 150 0.26 -9.12 23.60
CA PRO A 150 -1.03 -8.83 22.95
C PRO A 150 -2.21 -9.44 23.73
N ILE A 151 -3.33 -8.71 23.78
CA ILE A 151 -4.56 -9.18 24.44
C ILE A 151 -5.17 -10.28 23.56
N LYS A 152 -5.36 -11.46 24.15
CA LYS A 152 -5.94 -12.62 23.47
C LYS A 152 -7.46 -12.61 23.53
N ALA A 153 -8.12 -13.21 22.56
CA ALA A 153 -9.57 -13.27 22.48
C ALA A 153 -10.22 -14.20 23.52
N ASP A 154 -9.45 -15.07 24.18
CA ASP A 154 -9.94 -15.89 25.29
C ASP A 154 -10.53 -15.04 26.41
N ALA A 155 -9.98 -13.85 26.65
CA ALA A 155 -10.52 -12.87 27.59
C ALA A 155 -11.92 -12.35 27.20
N LEU A 156 -12.27 -12.36 25.91
CA LEU A 156 -13.60 -11.98 25.41
C LEU A 156 -14.61 -13.14 25.50
N LYS A 157 -14.15 -14.38 25.53
CA LYS A 157 -15.00 -15.56 25.45
C LYS A 157 -16.11 -15.59 26.49
N PRO A 158 -15.87 -15.33 27.81
CA PRO A 158 -16.93 -15.32 28.80
C PRO A 158 -18.02 -14.29 28.50
N VAL A 159 -17.65 -13.15 27.91
CA VAL A 159 -18.61 -12.10 27.55
C VAL A 159 -19.49 -12.59 26.40
N VAL A 160 -18.90 -13.22 25.37
CA VAL A 160 -19.66 -13.79 24.23
C VAL A 160 -20.60 -14.90 24.72
N GLU A 161 -20.15 -15.77 25.60
CA GLU A 161 -20.99 -16.85 26.19
C GLU A 161 -22.16 -16.31 27.00
N LYS A 162 -21.97 -15.22 27.73
CA LYS A 162 -23.06 -14.52 28.43
C LYS A 162 -24.10 -13.98 27.45
N TYR A 163 -23.68 -13.29 26.40
CA TYR A 163 -24.60 -12.81 25.36
C TYR A 163 -25.41 -13.96 24.75
N LYS A 164 -24.74 -15.08 24.45
CA LYS A 164 -25.39 -16.29 23.95
C LYS A 164 -26.40 -16.88 24.94
N ALA A 165 -26.06 -16.93 26.23
CA ALA A 165 -26.96 -17.40 27.26
C ALA A 165 -28.21 -16.51 27.42
N ASP A 166 -28.03 -15.19 27.24
CA ASP A 166 -29.12 -14.20 27.24
C ASP A 166 -29.94 -14.21 25.95
N GLY A 167 -29.64 -15.07 24.97
CA GLY A 167 -30.30 -15.11 23.66
C GLY A 167 -30.01 -13.87 22.78
N LYS A 168 -28.92 -13.13 23.07
CA LYS A 168 -28.55 -11.91 22.37
C LYS A 168 -27.41 -12.19 21.39
N PRO A 169 -27.43 -11.60 20.17
CA PRO A 169 -26.29 -11.67 19.28
C PRO A 169 -25.14 -10.82 19.80
N PHE A 170 -23.92 -11.35 19.71
CA PHE A 170 -22.69 -10.57 19.91
C PHE A 170 -22.15 -10.20 18.52
N ASN A 171 -22.30 -8.95 18.13
CA ASN A 171 -21.91 -8.47 16.81
C ASN A 171 -20.58 -7.72 16.86
N MET A 172 -19.69 -8.01 15.92
CA MET A 172 -18.46 -7.27 15.68
C MET A 172 -18.45 -6.75 14.24
N GLY A 173 -17.98 -5.52 14.05
CA GLY A 173 -17.87 -4.90 12.75
C GLY A 173 -16.54 -5.22 12.07
N MET A 174 -16.56 -5.28 10.75
CA MET A 174 -15.37 -5.35 9.91
C MET A 174 -15.51 -4.34 8.77
N VAL A 175 -14.40 -3.96 8.12
CA VAL A 175 -14.41 -2.90 7.11
C VAL A 175 -14.98 -3.39 5.78
N PHE A 176 -14.54 -4.56 5.32
CA PHE A 176 -14.98 -5.15 4.05
C PHE A 176 -14.69 -6.66 4.04
N PRO A 177 -15.48 -7.49 3.34
CA PRO A 177 -15.32 -8.95 3.39
C PRO A 177 -13.91 -9.47 3.05
N VAL A 178 -13.22 -8.85 2.10
CA VAL A 178 -11.84 -9.21 1.72
C VAL A 178 -10.79 -8.30 2.38
N SER A 179 -11.13 -7.57 3.43
CA SER A 179 -10.17 -6.74 4.17
C SER A 179 -9.34 -7.58 5.13
N THR A 180 -8.12 -7.13 5.39
CA THR A 180 -7.27 -7.68 6.45
C THR A 180 -7.95 -7.58 7.81
N HIS A 181 -8.72 -6.52 8.07
CA HIS A 181 -9.55 -6.36 9.27
C HIS A 181 -10.48 -7.56 9.51
N ASN A 182 -11.17 -8.05 8.46
CA ASN A 182 -12.05 -9.21 8.58
C ASN A 182 -11.25 -10.49 8.88
N TYR A 183 -10.16 -10.72 8.18
CA TYR A 183 -9.35 -11.93 8.36
C TYR A 183 -8.68 -11.94 9.73
N GLU A 184 -8.09 -10.85 10.16
CA GLU A 184 -7.42 -10.74 11.45
C GLU A 184 -8.39 -10.83 12.62
N LEU A 185 -9.57 -10.19 12.53
CA LEU A 185 -10.61 -10.32 13.54
C LEU A 185 -11.08 -11.77 13.69
N ARG A 186 -11.34 -12.46 12.58
CA ARG A 186 -11.74 -13.87 12.59
C ARG A 186 -10.64 -14.77 13.14
N TYR A 187 -9.39 -14.53 12.74
CA TYR A 187 -8.25 -15.26 13.26
C TYR A 187 -8.09 -15.07 14.77
N TRP A 188 -8.17 -13.84 15.25
CA TRP A 188 -8.08 -13.52 16.68
C TRP A 188 -9.17 -14.20 17.49
N LEU A 189 -10.43 -14.14 17.04
CA LEU A 189 -11.56 -14.81 17.68
C LEU A 189 -11.36 -16.33 17.73
N ALA A 190 -10.99 -16.94 16.60
CA ALA A 190 -10.76 -18.38 16.51
C ALA A 190 -9.62 -18.84 17.41
N ALA A 191 -8.53 -18.08 17.50
CA ALA A 191 -7.41 -18.36 18.39
C ALA A 191 -7.80 -18.32 19.88
N GLY A 192 -8.81 -17.52 20.25
CA GLY A 192 -9.40 -17.49 21.59
C GLY A 192 -10.52 -18.52 21.82
N GLY A 193 -10.75 -19.42 20.86
CA GLY A 193 -11.79 -20.44 20.95
C GLY A 193 -13.22 -19.89 20.82
N ILE A 194 -13.38 -18.75 20.13
CA ILE A 194 -14.66 -18.15 19.76
C ILE A 194 -14.88 -18.42 18.29
N HIS A 195 -15.98 -19.09 17.94
CA HIS A 195 -16.31 -19.35 16.54
C HIS A 195 -16.80 -18.05 15.87
N PRO A 196 -16.05 -17.50 14.92
CA PRO A 196 -16.51 -16.33 14.19
C PRO A 196 -17.66 -16.74 13.26
N GLY A 197 -18.86 -16.17 13.47
CA GLY A 197 -20.00 -16.39 12.59
C GLY A 197 -19.71 -16.07 11.12
N TYR A 198 -20.58 -16.45 10.23
CA TYR A 198 -20.54 -16.11 8.80
C TYR A 198 -21.54 -14.99 8.53
#